data_fbb81ff47c41d5650662fa564275ae97
#
_entry.id   fbb81ff47c41d5650662fa564275ae97
#
_cell.length_a   1.000
_cell.length_b   1.000
_cell.length_c   1.000
_cell.angle_alpha   90.00
_cell.angle_beta   90.00
_cell.angle_gamma   90.00
#
_symmetry.space_group_name_H-M   'P 1'
#
loop_
_entity.id
_entity.type
_entity.pdbx_description
1 polymer ?
#
loop_
_entity_poly.entity_id
_entity_poly.type
_entity_poly.pdbx_seq_one_letter_code
_entity_poly.pdbx_strand_id
1 'polypeptide(L)'
;MFLSYSLEAGMKVRSFPLVQEAELRALIAEGAEVEIVCLHEADKEARNRGEWIILVHRAEGERLVLVSSRSKHRIFLRFEGLCAYAAHTLELGEIHIPMREGESCRGMYHRDRQPRTR
;
A
#
# COMPACT_ATOMS: atom_id res chain seq x y z
N MET A 1 10.04 -3.18 21.25
CA MET A 1 9.89 -4.04 20.07
C MET A 1 9.22 -3.30 18.89
N PHE A 2 8.13 -2.63 19.11
CA PHE A 2 7.42 -1.92 18.04
C PHE A 2 8.21 -0.73 17.47
N LEU A 3 8.95 -0.01 18.30
CA LEU A 3 9.76 1.11 17.81
C LEU A 3 10.87 0.66 16.88
N SER A 4 11.53 -0.46 17.23
CA SER A 4 12.55 -1.06 16.40
C SER A 4 11.96 -1.57 15.09
N TYR A 5 10.76 -2.13 15.16
CA TYR A 5 10.05 -2.63 14.00
C TYR A 5 9.70 -1.49 13.01
N SER A 6 9.28 -0.35 13.54
CA SER A 6 8.95 0.82 12.73
C SER A 6 10.16 1.30 11.93
N LEU A 7 11.32 1.42 12.56
CA LEU A 7 12.55 1.80 11.88
C LEU A 7 12.94 0.77 10.83
N GLU A 8 12.85 -0.50 11.17
CA GLU A 8 13.17 -1.58 10.25
C GLU A 8 12.25 -1.57 9.04
N ALA A 9 10.96 -1.36 9.24
CA ALA A 9 10.01 -1.31 8.15
C ALA A 9 10.35 -0.18 7.18
N GLY A 10 10.66 1.01 7.68
CA GLY A 10 11.04 2.14 6.85
C GLY A 10 12.32 1.91 6.08
N MET A 11 13.31 1.29 6.70
CA MET A 11 14.58 0.97 6.05
C MET A 11 14.41 -0.13 5.01
N LYS A 12 13.66 -1.16 5.32
CA LYS A 12 13.42 -2.26 4.37
C LYS A 12 12.71 -1.78 3.12
N VAL A 13 11.74 -0.92 3.30
CA VAL A 13 10.96 -0.38 2.18
C VAL A 13 11.86 0.33 1.19
N ARG A 14 12.87 1.04 1.66
CA ARG A 14 13.80 1.75 0.78
C ARG A 14 14.67 0.83 -0.04
N SER A 15 14.84 -0.41 0.41
CA SER A 15 15.68 -1.38 -0.30
C SER A 15 14.91 -2.24 -1.29
N PHE A 16 13.58 -2.19 -1.27
CA PHE A 16 12.78 -3.03 -2.17
C PHE A 16 12.80 -2.47 -3.59
N PRO A 17 12.77 -3.36 -4.59
CA PRO A 17 12.61 -2.92 -5.97
C PRO A 17 11.33 -2.11 -6.14
N LEU A 18 11.31 -1.28 -7.15
CA LEU A 18 10.20 -0.37 -7.43
C LEU A 18 9.26 -0.96 -8.47
N VAL A 19 7.99 -0.64 -8.37
CA VAL A 19 6.99 -1.05 -9.35
C VAL A 19 6.17 0.16 -9.78
N GLN A 20 5.92 0.26 -11.07
CA GLN A 20 5.07 1.32 -11.60
C GLN A 20 3.61 0.90 -11.54
N GLU A 21 2.73 1.86 -11.58
CA GLU A 21 1.29 1.62 -11.45
C GLU A 21 0.75 0.58 -12.42
N ALA A 22 1.16 0.66 -13.68
CA ALA A 22 0.67 -0.28 -14.71
C ALA A 22 1.06 -1.72 -14.37
N GLU A 23 2.28 -1.94 -13.94
CA GLU A 23 2.75 -3.26 -13.54
C GLU A 23 2.08 -3.73 -12.24
N LEU A 24 1.90 -2.82 -11.29
CA LEU A 24 1.19 -3.12 -10.05
C LEU A 24 -0.23 -3.62 -10.36
N ARG A 25 -0.94 -2.92 -11.23
CA ARG A 25 -2.29 -3.32 -11.64
C ARG A 25 -2.30 -4.70 -12.30
N ALA A 26 -1.32 -4.97 -13.14
CA ALA A 26 -1.19 -6.27 -13.78
C ALA A 26 -0.94 -7.39 -12.78
N LEU A 27 -0.06 -7.16 -11.81
CA LEU A 27 0.24 -8.14 -10.78
C LEU A 27 -0.98 -8.43 -9.91
N ILE A 28 -1.73 -7.41 -9.54
CA ILE A 28 -2.96 -7.58 -8.78
C ILE A 28 -3.98 -8.40 -9.57
N ALA A 29 -4.09 -8.14 -10.86
CA ALA A 29 -5.00 -8.91 -11.72
C ALA A 29 -4.62 -10.37 -11.79
N GLU A 30 -3.35 -10.69 -11.60
CA GLU A 30 -2.85 -12.06 -11.57
C GLU A 30 -2.99 -12.71 -10.19
N GLY A 31 -3.51 -12.00 -9.21
CA GLY A 31 -3.74 -12.52 -7.88
C GLY A 31 -2.64 -12.23 -6.88
N ALA A 32 -1.75 -11.29 -7.17
CA ALA A 32 -0.70 -10.93 -6.23
C ALA A 32 -1.28 -10.29 -4.97
N GLU A 33 -0.65 -10.57 -3.84
CA GLU A 33 -1.04 -9.95 -2.58
C GLU A 33 -0.54 -8.52 -2.49
N VAL A 34 -1.35 -7.68 -1.88
CA VAL A 34 -1.01 -6.28 -1.64
C VAL A 34 -0.77 -6.09 -0.15
N GLU A 35 0.21 -5.30 0.18
CA GLU A 35 0.49 -4.95 1.57
C GLU A 35 0.52 -3.43 1.71
N ILE A 36 -0.22 -2.91 2.68
CA ILE A 36 -0.20 -1.49 2.97
C ILE A 36 0.59 -1.32 4.27
N VAL A 37 1.61 -0.49 4.24
CA VAL A 37 2.49 -0.26 5.38
C VAL A 37 2.29 1.16 5.90
N CYS A 38 2.11 1.30 7.21
CA CYS A 38 2.06 2.59 7.85
C CYS A 38 3.47 3.00 8.26
N LEU A 39 4.00 4.02 7.61
CA LEU A 39 5.33 4.55 7.95
C LEU A 39 5.24 5.58 9.06
N HIS A 40 4.14 6.29 9.14
CA HIS A 40 3.89 7.29 10.17
C HIS A 40 2.39 7.33 10.44
N GLU A 41 1.99 7.19 11.68
CA GLU A 41 0.56 7.18 12.01
C GLU A 41 -0.07 8.55 11.82
N ALA A 42 -1.38 8.55 11.62
CA ALA A 42 -2.13 9.77 11.40
C ALA A 42 -1.97 10.72 12.59
N ASP A 43 -1.58 11.95 12.30
CA ASP A 43 -1.36 12.97 13.31
C ASP A 43 -2.65 13.78 13.48
N LYS A 44 -3.26 13.64 14.63
CA LYS A 44 -4.50 14.33 14.94
C LYS A 44 -4.36 15.85 14.82
N GLU A 45 -3.23 16.40 15.19
CA GLU A 45 -3.00 17.84 15.13
C GLU A 45 -2.67 18.34 13.74
N ALA A 46 -2.30 17.44 12.86
CA ALA A 46 -2.02 17.75 11.46
C ALA A 46 -3.15 17.25 10.55
N ARG A 47 -4.37 17.29 10.99
CA ARG A 47 -5.58 16.87 10.25
C ARG A 47 -5.48 15.42 9.79
N ASN A 48 -4.97 14.57 10.66
CA ASN A 48 -4.80 13.14 10.39
C ASN A 48 -3.83 12.82 9.26
N ARG A 49 -2.89 13.71 8.99
CA ARG A 49 -1.84 13.41 8.03
C ARG A 49 -0.94 12.32 8.59
N GLY A 50 -0.70 11.30 7.80
CA GLY A 50 0.22 10.22 8.12
C GLY A 50 1.04 9.88 6.90
N GLU A 51 1.62 8.70 6.87
CA GLU A 51 2.36 8.23 5.70
C GLU A 51 2.11 6.75 5.51
N TRP A 52 1.62 6.38 4.35
CA TRP A 52 1.37 4.98 3.98
C TRP A 52 1.97 4.70 2.61
N ILE A 53 2.45 3.48 2.42
CA ILE A 53 2.94 3.03 1.13
C ILE A 53 2.25 1.72 0.75
N ILE A 54 2.29 1.41 -0.53
CA ILE A 54 1.73 0.18 -1.07
C ILE A 54 2.85 -0.71 -1.58
N LEU A 55 2.85 -1.96 -1.12
CA LEU A 55 3.74 -3.00 -1.59
C LEU A 55 2.92 -4.06 -2.32
N VAL A 56 3.52 -4.74 -3.27
CA VAL A 56 2.94 -5.92 -3.89
C VAL A 56 3.90 -7.09 -3.75
N HIS A 57 3.36 -8.26 -3.53
CA HIS A 57 4.14 -9.48 -3.34
C HIS A 57 4.06 -10.34 -4.59
N ARG A 58 5.20 -10.60 -5.20
CA ARG A 58 5.28 -11.51 -6.33
C ARG A 58 5.30 -12.96 -5.85
N ALA A 59 4.96 -13.87 -6.74
CA ALA A 59 4.88 -15.30 -6.45
C ALA A 59 6.16 -15.89 -5.86
N GLU A 60 7.30 -15.30 -6.14
CA GLU A 60 8.60 -15.78 -5.67
C GLU A 60 9.03 -15.17 -4.36
N GLY A 61 8.13 -14.47 -3.67
CA GLY A 61 8.43 -13.83 -2.40
C GLY A 61 9.06 -12.45 -2.54
N GLU A 62 9.26 -11.97 -3.74
CA GLU A 62 9.80 -10.64 -3.97
C GLU A 62 8.73 -9.58 -3.65
N ARG A 63 9.13 -8.53 -2.98
CA ARG A 63 8.25 -7.40 -2.66
C ARG A 63 8.66 -6.18 -3.45
N LEU A 64 7.67 -5.50 -4.03
CA LEU A 64 7.91 -4.31 -4.85
C LEU A 64 7.13 -3.15 -4.25
N VAL A 65 7.72 -1.96 -4.29
CA VAL A 65 7.10 -0.74 -3.75
C VAL A 65 6.54 0.10 -4.89
N LEU A 66 5.29 0.53 -4.75
CA LEU A 66 4.70 1.43 -5.73
C LEU A 66 5.44 2.76 -5.76
N VAL A 67 5.79 3.21 -6.97
CA VAL A 67 6.48 4.48 -7.17
C VAL A 67 5.54 5.54 -7.71
N SER A 68 5.91 6.80 -7.46
CA SER A 68 5.25 7.94 -8.07
C SER A 68 5.79 8.13 -9.49
N SER A 69 5.18 9.05 -10.23
CA SER A 69 5.64 9.42 -11.57
C SER A 69 7.08 9.93 -11.60
N ARG A 70 7.64 10.31 -10.44
CA ARG A 70 9.01 10.80 -10.34
C ARG A 70 9.99 9.69 -9.96
N SER A 71 9.59 8.44 -10.05
CA SER A 71 10.40 7.26 -9.71
C SER A 71 10.85 7.25 -8.25
N LYS A 72 10.03 7.79 -7.37
CA LYS A 72 10.24 7.74 -5.93
C LYS A 72 9.11 6.93 -5.30
N HIS A 73 9.33 6.43 -4.09
CA HIS A 73 8.26 5.74 -3.36
C HIS A 73 7.04 6.64 -3.32
N ARG A 74 5.89 6.10 -3.69
CA ARG A 74 4.65 6.85 -3.59
C ARG A 74 4.14 6.80 -2.17
N ILE A 75 4.13 7.93 -1.50
CA ILE A 75 3.69 8.04 -0.13
C ILE A 75 2.30 8.69 -0.11
N PHE A 76 1.34 8.01 0.49
CA PHE A 76 0.00 8.54 0.68
C PHE A 76 -0.04 9.23 2.04
N LEU A 77 -0.36 10.51 2.03
CA LEU A 77 -0.34 11.32 3.24
C LEU A 77 -1.67 11.37 3.97
N ARG A 78 -2.72 10.87 3.33
CA ARG A 78 -4.08 10.87 3.90
C ARG A 78 -4.81 9.61 3.55
N PHE A 79 -5.68 9.15 4.44
CA PHE A 79 -6.50 7.98 4.20
C PHE A 79 -7.35 8.13 2.96
N GLU A 80 -7.95 9.32 2.78
CA GLU A 80 -8.88 9.54 1.67
C GLU A 80 -8.19 9.31 0.34
N GLY A 81 -6.95 9.78 0.21
CA GLY A 81 -6.17 9.58 -0.99
C GLY A 81 -5.83 8.11 -1.22
N LEU A 82 -5.45 7.42 -0.15
CA LEU A 82 -5.17 5.99 -0.24
C LEU A 82 -6.42 5.19 -0.60
N CYS A 83 -7.54 5.48 0.03
CA CYS A 83 -8.80 4.81 -0.27
C CYS A 83 -9.24 5.06 -1.70
N ALA A 84 -9.14 6.30 -2.16
CA ALA A 84 -9.52 6.63 -3.52
C ALA A 84 -8.62 5.93 -4.54
N TYR A 85 -7.33 5.88 -4.28
CA TYR A 85 -6.40 5.20 -5.15
C TYR A 85 -6.71 3.70 -5.23
N ALA A 86 -6.92 3.07 -4.10
CA ALA A 86 -7.24 1.65 -4.04
C ALA A 86 -8.56 1.33 -4.75
N ALA A 87 -9.58 2.14 -4.53
CA ALA A 87 -10.90 1.90 -5.09
C ALA A 87 -10.98 2.20 -6.59
N HIS A 88 -10.37 3.30 -7.02
CA HIS A 88 -10.58 3.80 -8.38
C HIS A 88 -9.44 3.47 -9.33
N THR A 89 -8.21 3.45 -8.85
CA THR A 89 -7.06 3.16 -9.70
C THR A 89 -6.74 1.67 -9.70
N LEU A 90 -6.69 1.06 -8.52
CA LEU A 90 -6.40 -0.37 -8.40
C LEU A 90 -7.66 -1.23 -8.51
N GLU A 91 -8.82 -0.62 -8.39
CA GLU A 91 -10.13 -1.30 -8.48
C GLU A 91 -10.27 -2.44 -7.47
N LEU A 92 -9.79 -2.22 -6.26
CA LEU A 92 -9.88 -3.22 -5.20
C LEU A 92 -11.25 -3.17 -4.55
N GLY A 93 -11.80 -4.34 -4.23
CA GLY A 93 -13.09 -4.44 -3.54
C GLY A 93 -13.02 -4.13 -2.07
N GLU A 94 -11.84 -4.28 -1.48
CA GLU A 94 -11.60 -3.91 -0.08
C GLU A 94 -10.13 -3.69 0.14
N ILE A 95 -9.79 -2.95 1.19
CA ILE A 95 -8.42 -2.84 1.69
C ILE A 95 -8.46 -2.75 3.21
N HIS A 96 -7.34 -3.11 3.82
CA HIS A 96 -7.15 -2.91 5.25
C HIS A 96 -5.97 -1.96 5.45
N ILE A 97 -6.21 -0.91 6.19
CA ILE A 97 -5.21 0.15 6.37
C ILE A 97 -4.69 0.09 7.81
N PRO A 98 -3.39 -0.10 7.99
CA PRO A 98 -2.82 -0.09 9.33
C PRO A 98 -2.81 1.32 9.89
N MET A 99 -3.16 1.46 11.16
CA MET A 99 -3.27 2.76 11.80
C MET A 99 -2.03 3.15 12.59
N ARG A 100 -1.20 2.18 12.96
CA ARG A 100 -0.05 2.44 13.80
C ARG A 100 1.25 2.35 13.03
N GLU A 101 2.16 3.23 13.37
CA GLU A 101 3.48 3.27 12.76
C GLU A 101 4.18 1.92 12.85
N GLY A 102 4.73 1.47 11.74
CA GLY A 102 5.42 0.18 11.64
C GLY A 102 4.53 -1.01 11.36
N GLU A 103 3.22 -0.85 11.44
CA GLU A 103 2.30 -1.95 11.16
C GLU A 103 1.98 -2.04 9.68
N SER A 104 1.60 -3.24 9.26
CA SER A 104 1.17 -3.45 7.89
C SER A 104 -0.03 -4.39 7.85
N CYS A 105 -0.81 -4.27 6.79
CA CYS A 105 -1.92 -5.16 6.50
C CYS A 105 -1.68 -5.76 5.12
N ARG A 106 -1.62 -7.08 5.05
CA ARG A 106 -1.33 -7.81 3.82
C ARG A 106 -2.51 -8.70 3.48
N GLY A 107 -2.87 -8.75 2.21
CA GLY A 107 -3.95 -9.62 1.78
C GLY A 107 -4.13 -9.63 0.28
N MET A 108 -4.95 -10.54 -0.18
CA MET A 108 -5.36 -10.59 -1.57
C MET A 108 -6.63 -9.74 -1.70
N TYR A 109 -6.43 -8.47 -1.97
CA TYR A 109 -7.54 -7.55 -2.13
C TYR A 109 -8.01 -7.58 -3.58
N HIS A 110 -8.71 -8.61 -3.94
CA HIS A 110 -9.13 -8.82 -5.32
C HIS A 110 -9.95 -7.66 -5.84
N ARG A 111 -9.79 -7.42 -7.13
CA ARG A 111 -10.70 -6.53 -7.84
C ARG A 111 -12.11 -7.09 -7.70
N ASP A 112 -13.07 -6.18 -7.60
CA ASP A 112 -14.47 -6.56 -7.57
C ASP A 112 -14.83 -7.12 -8.95
N ARG A 113 -14.96 -8.44 -9.03
CA ARG A 113 -15.17 -9.11 -10.31
C ARG A 113 -16.63 -9.29 -10.66
N GLN A 114 -17.48 -9.07 -9.69
CA GLN A 114 -18.91 -9.24 -9.93
C GLN A 114 -19.55 -7.89 -10.09
N PRO A 115 -20.33 -7.70 -11.16
CA PRO A 115 -21.04 -6.45 -11.31
C PRO A 115 -21.95 -6.28 -10.10
N ARG A 116 -21.89 -5.13 -9.52
CA ARG A 116 -22.75 -4.83 -8.39
C ARG A 116 -24.15 -4.66 -8.91
N THR A 117 -25.04 -5.46 -8.39
CA THR A 117 -26.44 -5.30 -8.69
C THR A 117 -26.98 -4.15 -7.89
N ARG A 118 -27.57 -3.24 -8.54
CA ARG A 118 -28.22 -2.12 -7.90
C ARG A 118 -29.56 -1.84 -8.53
#